data_84bddf5fa183fdb46ea068c237bca4c3
#
_entry.id   84bddf5fa183fdb46ea068c237bca4c3
#
_cell.length_a   1.000
_cell.length_b   1.000
_cell.length_c   1.000
_cell.angle_alpha   90.00
_cell.angle_beta   90.00
_cell.angle_gamma   90.00
#
_symmetry.space_group_name_H-M   'P 1'
#
loop_
_entity.id
_entity.type
_entity.pdbx_description
1 polymer ?
#
loop_
_entity_poly.entity_id
_entity_poly.type
_entity_poly.pdbx_seq_one_letter_code
_entity_poly.pdbx_strand_id
1 'polypeptide(L)'
;LLPGDTPSVSDRRRLIKVTAHELAHIWFGDYVTMRWWDDLWLNETFADWLGDKIAEQVYPDLGVAASELGAVDRVMTSDARPSAVAIRLVDAAPEAALQTVGVAYNKGKAVLAMVEGWMGAEAYQRGVLDYVARHAWGNAAGDDLWSALARAADLPVADTLRSFIEQPGLPLVVAEPLGGNRIRLTQRRYATAGVEVAAERWRIPVRLRAGGAGKVVERALLLDRESTELALEGLDSIDWLLPNAGPSGYYRWRLPARELEQLAAVAPDHLSAFERYNLLANAAALLASGDLGADGYLALLGRIAVDPDPAVLDGVLDRLETIRTPLAREGRVAGWPEFLRTTLRPPLERIGRAPRPGESAQA
;
A
#
# COMPACT_ATOMS: atom_id res chain seq x y z
N LEU A 1 -10.86 14.45 21.33
CA LEU A 1 -9.75 13.49 21.25
C LEU A 1 -9.61 12.62 22.50
N LEU A 2 -10.15 13.03 23.66
CA LEU A 2 -10.06 12.19 24.86
C LEU A 2 -11.06 11.04 24.73
N PRO A 3 -10.58 9.79 24.78
CA PRO A 3 -11.47 8.63 24.82
C PRO A 3 -12.26 8.62 26.14
N GLY A 4 -13.49 8.08 26.11
CA GLY A 4 -14.28 7.91 27.31
C GLY A 4 -13.61 6.96 28.33
N ASP A 5 -14.28 6.66 29.43
CA ASP A 5 -13.74 5.86 30.55
C ASP A 5 -13.31 4.43 30.16
N THR A 6 -13.82 3.90 29.04
CA THR A 6 -13.48 2.58 28.49
C THR A 6 -13.18 2.68 27.00
N PRO A 7 -12.00 3.20 26.60
CA PRO A 7 -11.67 3.38 25.20
C PRO A 7 -11.46 2.05 24.49
N SER A 8 -11.98 1.94 23.27
CA SER A 8 -11.70 0.82 22.39
C SER A 8 -10.22 0.82 21.93
N VAL A 9 -9.73 -0.29 21.40
CA VAL A 9 -8.38 -0.34 20.77
C VAL A 9 -8.25 0.70 19.65
N SER A 10 -9.31 0.90 18.86
CA SER A 10 -9.32 1.92 17.79
C SER A 10 -9.24 3.34 18.32
N ASP A 11 -9.91 3.66 19.45
CA ASP A 11 -9.81 4.98 20.09
C ASP A 11 -8.40 5.24 20.63
N ARG A 12 -7.81 4.25 21.29
CA ARG A 12 -6.43 4.31 21.78
C ARG A 12 -5.44 4.47 20.66
N ARG A 13 -5.56 3.67 19.58
CA ARG A 13 -4.74 3.79 18.38
C ARG A 13 -4.80 5.18 17.79
N ARG A 14 -6.02 5.70 17.58
CA ARG A 14 -6.23 7.05 17.06
C ARG A 14 -5.57 8.11 17.93
N LEU A 15 -5.74 8.05 19.26
CA LEU A 15 -5.12 8.99 20.17
C LEU A 15 -3.60 8.96 20.07
N ILE A 16 -3.00 7.78 20.10
CA ILE A 16 -1.54 7.61 20.03
C ILE A 16 -1.00 8.09 18.68
N LYS A 17 -1.66 7.75 17.57
CA LYS A 17 -1.25 8.22 16.23
C LYS A 17 -1.26 9.73 16.13
N VAL A 18 -2.35 10.39 16.55
CA VAL A 18 -2.42 11.87 16.53
C VAL A 18 -1.36 12.46 17.45
N THR A 19 -1.18 11.94 18.67
CA THR A 19 -0.14 12.45 19.58
C THR A 19 1.26 12.31 19.00
N ALA A 20 1.58 11.17 18.39
CA ALA A 20 2.88 10.94 17.77
C ALA A 20 3.10 11.83 16.53
N HIS A 21 2.05 12.08 15.74
CA HIS A 21 2.06 13.01 14.63
C HIS A 21 2.39 14.44 15.09
N GLU A 22 1.67 14.96 16.07
CA GLU A 22 1.92 16.31 16.60
C GLU A 22 3.32 16.45 17.20
N LEU A 23 3.84 15.41 17.88
CA LEU A 23 5.21 15.40 18.36
C LEU A 23 6.24 15.36 17.24
N ALA A 24 5.95 14.70 16.13
CA ALA A 24 6.86 14.63 14.98
C ALA A 24 7.00 16.00 14.28
N HIS A 25 6.00 16.86 14.38
CA HIS A 25 6.09 18.26 13.90
C HIS A 25 7.21 19.07 14.52
N ILE A 26 7.72 18.70 15.71
CA ILE A 26 8.91 19.33 16.32
C ILE A 26 10.10 19.28 15.34
N TRP A 27 10.25 18.21 14.55
CA TRP A 27 11.31 18.07 13.55
C TRP A 27 10.87 18.52 12.15
N PHE A 28 9.64 18.13 11.75
CA PHE A 28 9.09 18.36 10.41
C PHE A 28 7.93 19.37 10.50
N GLY A 29 8.27 20.63 10.52
CA GLY A 29 7.36 21.77 10.70
C GLY A 29 8.01 22.90 11.49
N ASP A 30 8.51 22.58 12.70
CA ASP A 30 9.13 23.58 13.59
C ASP A 30 10.65 23.70 13.35
N TYR A 31 11.38 22.58 13.47
CA TYR A 31 12.86 22.58 13.34
C TYR A 31 13.30 22.78 11.89
N VAL A 32 12.60 22.17 10.96
CA VAL A 32 12.70 22.41 9.50
C VAL A 32 11.30 22.72 8.97
N THR A 33 11.08 23.94 8.50
CA THR A 33 9.79 24.39 7.97
C THR A 33 9.82 24.35 6.44
N MET A 34 8.71 23.98 5.80
CA MET A 34 8.56 24.09 4.35
C MET A 34 8.84 25.54 3.88
N ARG A 35 9.44 25.68 2.70
CA ARG A 35 9.72 27.02 2.11
C ARG A 35 8.47 27.69 1.61
N TRP A 36 7.53 26.93 1.05
CA TRP A 36 6.26 27.40 0.52
C TRP A 36 5.18 26.35 0.64
N TRP A 37 3.95 26.72 0.48
CA TRP A 37 2.77 25.88 0.68
C TRP A 37 2.67 24.68 -0.28
N ASP A 38 3.27 24.75 -1.47
CA ASP A 38 3.32 23.62 -2.40
C ASP A 38 4.09 22.41 -1.83
N ASP A 39 4.95 22.65 -0.86
CA ASP A 39 5.69 21.62 -0.12
C ASP A 39 5.09 21.33 1.28
N LEU A 40 3.81 21.63 1.52
CA LEU A 40 3.11 21.30 2.78
C LEU A 40 3.23 19.82 3.16
N TRP A 41 3.34 18.96 2.16
CA TRP A 41 3.57 17.53 2.34
C TRP A 41 4.87 17.19 3.11
N LEU A 42 5.90 18.05 3.05
CA LEU A 42 7.13 17.85 3.83
C LEU A 42 6.87 17.85 5.34
N ASN A 43 5.92 18.64 5.80
CA ASN A 43 5.54 18.66 7.20
C ASN A 43 4.60 17.49 7.50
N GLU A 44 3.47 17.43 6.82
CA GLU A 44 2.37 16.52 7.13
C GLU A 44 2.69 15.05 6.86
N THR A 45 3.30 14.75 5.71
CA THR A 45 3.64 13.39 5.33
C THR A 45 4.71 12.81 6.25
N PHE A 46 5.71 13.62 6.62
CA PHE A 46 6.76 13.15 7.53
C PHE A 46 6.26 13.01 8.96
N ALA A 47 5.40 13.91 9.43
CA ALA A 47 4.79 13.79 10.74
C ALA A 47 3.97 12.50 10.84
N ASP A 48 3.17 12.17 9.81
CA ASP A 48 2.44 10.91 9.74
C ASP A 48 3.36 9.68 9.65
N TRP A 49 4.37 9.73 8.77
CA TRP A 49 5.31 8.61 8.60
C TRP A 49 6.11 8.31 9.88
N LEU A 50 6.67 9.34 10.51
CA LEU A 50 7.45 9.18 11.74
C LEU A 50 6.53 8.82 12.92
N GLY A 51 5.38 9.46 13.03
CA GLY A 51 4.39 9.21 14.07
C GLY A 51 3.90 7.77 14.06
N ASP A 52 3.57 7.23 12.91
CA ASP A 52 3.14 5.83 12.77
C ASP A 52 4.26 4.84 13.14
N LYS A 53 5.52 5.10 12.74
CA LYS A 53 6.67 4.27 13.11
C LYS A 53 6.91 4.26 14.63
N ILE A 54 6.82 5.41 15.28
CA ILE A 54 6.97 5.53 16.74
C ILE A 54 5.81 4.83 17.44
N ALA A 55 4.57 5.06 16.97
CA ALA A 55 3.39 4.44 17.54
C ALA A 55 3.44 2.90 17.46
N GLU A 56 3.84 2.32 16.33
CA GLU A 56 4.01 0.88 16.18
C GLU A 56 5.12 0.32 17.06
N GLN A 57 6.24 1.03 17.18
CA GLN A 57 7.37 0.59 17.99
C GLN A 57 7.08 0.63 19.50
N VAL A 58 6.37 1.66 19.95
CA VAL A 58 6.09 1.88 21.39
C VAL A 58 4.85 1.12 21.84
N TYR A 59 3.87 0.96 20.96
CA TYR A 59 2.57 0.33 21.24
C TYR A 59 2.21 -0.74 20.17
N PRO A 60 3.00 -1.81 20.03
CA PRO A 60 2.78 -2.81 18.97
C PRO A 60 1.40 -3.48 19.06
N ASP A 61 0.84 -3.60 20.28
CA ASP A 61 -0.48 -4.17 20.52
C ASP A 61 -1.63 -3.33 19.96
N LEU A 62 -1.38 -2.11 19.53
CA LEU A 62 -2.39 -1.28 18.86
C LEU A 62 -2.56 -1.60 17.38
N GLY A 63 -1.63 -2.33 16.76
CA GLY A 63 -1.71 -2.75 15.34
C GLY A 63 -1.80 -1.57 14.38
N VAL A 64 -0.94 -0.56 14.55
CA VAL A 64 -0.89 0.62 13.68
C VAL A 64 -0.59 0.22 12.25
N ALA A 65 0.44 -0.61 12.03
CA ALA A 65 0.84 -1.07 10.71
C ALA A 65 -0.30 -1.82 9.99
N ALA A 66 -1.06 -2.67 10.69
CA ALA A 66 -2.21 -3.36 10.12
C ALA A 66 -3.33 -2.38 9.71
N SER A 67 -3.59 -1.34 10.52
CA SER A 67 -4.60 -0.32 10.20
C SER A 67 -4.24 0.52 8.97
N GLU A 68 -2.94 0.69 8.69
CA GLU A 68 -2.45 1.45 7.54
C GLU A 68 -2.71 0.76 6.21
N LEU A 69 -2.78 -0.58 6.18
CA LEU A 69 -3.10 -1.31 4.94
C LEU A 69 -4.43 -0.86 4.33
N GLY A 70 -5.45 -0.71 5.17
CA GLY A 70 -6.76 -0.20 4.72
C GLY A 70 -6.71 1.28 4.31
N ALA A 71 -5.91 2.11 4.99
CA ALA A 71 -5.74 3.52 4.63
C ALA A 71 -5.07 3.69 3.27
N VAL A 72 -4.00 2.93 3.01
CA VAL A 72 -3.31 2.92 1.71
C VAL A 72 -4.24 2.42 0.60
N ASP A 73 -5.02 1.36 0.83
CA ASP A 73 -5.98 0.85 -0.17
C ASP A 73 -7.06 1.89 -0.52
N ARG A 74 -7.59 2.60 0.48
CA ARG A 74 -8.57 3.68 0.27
C ARG A 74 -7.97 4.86 -0.52
N VAL A 75 -6.75 5.30 -0.20
CA VAL A 75 -6.13 6.40 -0.97
C VAL A 75 -5.80 5.99 -2.39
N MET A 76 -5.33 4.77 -2.63
CA MET A 76 -5.14 4.25 -3.99
C MET A 76 -6.45 4.21 -4.79
N THR A 77 -7.56 3.86 -4.15
CA THR A 77 -8.89 3.86 -4.78
C THR A 77 -9.36 5.29 -5.11
N SER A 78 -9.06 6.25 -4.24
CA SER A 78 -9.36 7.66 -4.49
C SER A 78 -8.47 8.25 -5.60
N ASP A 79 -7.19 7.91 -5.59
CA ASP A 79 -6.18 8.39 -6.56
C ASP A 79 -6.38 7.80 -7.98
N ALA A 80 -7.16 6.73 -8.09
CA ALA A 80 -7.56 6.15 -9.38
C ALA A 80 -8.63 6.98 -10.13
N ARG A 81 -9.25 7.97 -9.49
CA ARG A 81 -10.33 8.76 -10.06
C ARG A 81 -9.79 9.82 -11.03
N PRO A 82 -10.60 10.27 -12.01
CA PRO A 82 -10.23 11.38 -12.90
C PRO A 82 -9.98 12.70 -12.13
N SER A 83 -10.62 12.86 -10.97
CA SER A 83 -10.47 14.03 -10.09
C SER A 83 -9.27 13.95 -9.14
N ALA A 84 -8.42 12.94 -9.29
CA ALA A 84 -7.21 12.83 -8.47
C ALA A 84 -6.29 14.02 -8.70
N VAL A 85 -5.68 14.50 -7.62
CA VAL A 85 -4.73 15.62 -7.63
C VAL A 85 -3.34 15.13 -7.22
N ALA A 86 -2.30 15.83 -7.70
CA ALA A 86 -0.94 15.59 -7.25
C ALA A 86 -0.81 16.00 -5.76
N ILE A 87 0.18 15.43 -5.07
CA ILE A 87 0.50 15.85 -3.70
C ILE A 87 1.08 17.25 -3.70
N ARG A 88 2.01 17.54 -4.63
CA ARG A 88 2.63 18.83 -4.83
C ARG A 88 2.05 19.50 -6.07
N LEU A 89 1.51 20.70 -5.88
CA LEU A 89 1.06 21.56 -6.96
C LEU A 89 2.07 22.71 -7.06
N VAL A 90 3.02 22.59 -7.97
CA VAL A 90 4.11 23.58 -8.15
C VAL A 90 3.53 24.98 -8.40
N ASP A 91 4.06 25.97 -7.70
CA ASP A 91 3.64 27.38 -7.76
C ASP A 91 2.15 27.63 -7.42
N ALA A 92 1.51 26.69 -6.72
CA ALA A 92 0.11 26.83 -6.33
C ALA A 92 -0.09 27.89 -5.24
N ALA A 93 -1.25 28.52 -5.28
CA ALA A 93 -1.70 29.37 -4.19
C ALA A 93 -1.96 28.53 -2.91
N PRO A 94 -1.81 29.11 -1.70
CA PRO A 94 -1.99 28.39 -0.44
C PRO A 94 -3.32 27.63 -0.35
N GLU A 95 -4.40 28.21 -0.86
CA GLU A 95 -5.74 27.61 -0.84
C GLU A 95 -5.82 26.33 -1.70
N ALA A 96 -5.09 26.28 -2.81
CA ALA A 96 -5.01 25.10 -3.66
C ALA A 96 -4.13 24.01 -2.99
N ALA A 97 -3.04 24.38 -2.36
CA ALA A 97 -2.18 23.46 -1.61
C ALA A 97 -2.93 22.81 -0.45
N LEU A 98 -3.77 23.54 0.26
CA LEU A 98 -4.62 22.98 1.34
C LEU A 98 -5.61 21.93 0.84
N GLN A 99 -6.02 21.95 -0.44
CA GLN A 99 -6.89 20.92 -1.01
C GLN A 99 -6.17 19.58 -1.21
N THR A 100 -4.83 19.55 -1.27
CA THR A 100 -4.04 18.35 -1.44
C THR A 100 -3.69 17.65 -0.13
N VAL A 101 -3.96 18.26 1.03
CA VAL A 101 -3.57 17.77 2.37
C VAL A 101 -4.03 16.33 2.60
N GLY A 102 -5.29 15.99 2.28
CA GLY A 102 -5.80 14.63 2.47
C GLY A 102 -5.07 13.56 1.64
N VAL A 103 -4.59 13.92 0.44
CA VAL A 103 -3.77 13.04 -0.40
C VAL A 103 -2.33 12.99 0.13
N ALA A 104 -1.80 14.12 0.59
CA ALA A 104 -0.46 14.24 1.15
C ALA A 104 -0.24 13.28 2.33
N TYR A 105 -1.19 13.20 3.26
CA TYR A 105 -1.11 12.29 4.41
C TYR A 105 -0.91 10.83 3.98
N ASN A 106 -1.85 10.25 3.28
CA ASN A 106 -1.88 8.81 3.03
C ASN A 106 -1.02 8.39 1.83
N LYS A 107 -1.13 9.09 0.68
CA LYS A 107 -0.30 8.81 -0.51
C LYS A 107 1.16 9.14 -0.22
N GLY A 108 1.43 10.32 0.35
CA GLY A 108 2.77 10.76 0.67
C GLY A 108 3.48 9.76 1.58
N LYS A 109 2.85 9.35 2.67
CA LYS A 109 3.37 8.34 3.59
C LYS A 109 3.65 6.99 2.91
N ALA A 110 2.74 6.50 2.08
CA ALA A 110 2.95 5.26 1.33
C ALA A 110 4.11 5.37 0.34
N VAL A 111 4.29 6.53 -0.32
CA VAL A 111 5.42 6.80 -1.20
C VAL A 111 6.74 6.86 -0.42
N LEU A 112 6.78 7.51 0.75
CA LEU A 112 7.96 7.51 1.61
C LEU A 112 8.33 6.09 2.08
N ALA A 113 7.34 5.28 2.49
CA ALA A 113 7.56 3.89 2.88
C ALA A 113 8.08 3.03 1.71
N MET A 114 7.59 3.26 0.48
CA MET A 114 8.10 2.62 -0.72
C MET A 114 9.57 2.96 -0.97
N VAL A 115 9.92 4.24 -0.86
CA VAL A 115 11.31 4.71 -1.08
C VAL A 115 12.22 4.21 0.03
N GLU A 116 11.80 4.22 1.29
CA GLU A 116 12.53 3.62 2.41
C GLU A 116 12.80 2.13 2.17
N GLY A 117 11.78 1.38 1.77
CA GLY A 117 11.92 -0.05 1.45
C GLY A 117 12.87 -0.33 0.29
N TRP A 118 12.98 0.60 -0.68
CA TRP A 118 13.89 0.50 -1.81
C TRP A 118 15.32 0.87 -1.47
N MET A 119 15.51 1.97 -0.72
CA MET A 119 16.83 2.44 -0.28
C MET A 119 17.44 1.57 0.82
N GLY A 120 16.60 0.92 1.62
CA GLY A 120 16.95 0.34 2.91
C GLY A 120 16.89 1.35 4.05
N ALA A 121 16.44 0.90 5.22
CA ALA A 121 16.13 1.75 6.37
C ALA A 121 17.31 2.61 6.83
N GLU A 122 18.54 2.06 6.86
CA GLU A 122 19.73 2.79 7.28
C GLU A 122 20.11 3.93 6.32
N ALA A 123 20.06 3.68 4.99
CA ALA A 123 20.36 4.70 4.00
C ALA A 123 19.30 5.81 4.02
N TYR A 124 18.04 5.42 4.14
CA TYR A 124 16.92 6.36 4.26
C TYR A 124 17.08 7.24 5.52
N GLN A 125 17.36 6.64 6.67
CA GLN A 125 17.57 7.37 7.93
C GLN A 125 18.74 8.36 7.80
N ARG A 126 19.88 7.94 7.23
CA ARG A 126 21.01 8.85 7.00
C ARG A 126 20.64 10.05 6.13
N GLY A 127 19.86 9.82 5.06
CA GLY A 127 19.39 10.89 4.19
C GLY A 127 18.45 11.87 4.89
N VAL A 128 17.51 11.36 5.69
CA VAL A 128 16.60 12.20 6.50
C VAL A 128 17.37 13.01 7.54
N LEU A 129 18.33 12.41 8.23
CA LEU A 129 19.16 13.12 9.21
C LEU A 129 20.05 14.19 8.55
N ASP A 130 20.62 13.92 7.36
CA ASP A 130 21.39 14.94 6.58
C ASP A 130 20.47 16.11 6.19
N TYR A 131 19.24 15.82 5.73
CA TYR A 131 18.25 16.85 5.40
C TYR A 131 17.93 17.73 6.62
N VAL A 132 17.56 17.12 7.75
CA VAL A 132 17.20 17.84 8.98
C VAL A 132 18.39 18.68 9.49
N ALA A 133 19.61 18.12 9.49
CA ALA A 133 20.79 18.84 9.97
C ALA A 133 21.16 20.06 9.10
N ARG A 134 21.00 19.95 7.75
CA ARG A 134 21.34 21.03 6.82
C ARG A 134 20.36 22.20 6.86
N HIS A 135 19.10 21.92 7.20
CA HIS A 135 18.02 22.90 7.16
C HIS A 135 17.52 23.29 8.55
N ALA A 136 18.28 22.90 9.61
CA ALA A 136 17.97 23.18 11.00
C ALA A 136 17.68 24.66 11.24
N TRP A 137 16.53 24.95 11.87
CA TRP A 137 16.03 26.29 12.16
C TRP A 137 15.84 27.15 10.90
N GLY A 138 15.56 26.50 9.77
CA GLY A 138 15.41 27.16 8.47
C GLY A 138 14.27 26.57 7.66
N ASN A 139 14.29 26.90 6.37
CA ASN A 139 13.29 26.46 5.42
C ASN A 139 13.89 25.50 4.38
N ALA A 140 13.09 24.53 3.95
CA ALA A 140 13.46 23.59 2.91
C ALA A 140 12.34 23.40 1.88
N ALA A 141 12.71 22.98 0.68
CA ALA A 141 11.80 22.54 -0.38
C ALA A 141 11.92 21.03 -0.59
N GLY A 142 10.98 20.43 -1.33
CA GLY A 142 11.00 19.02 -1.66
C GLY A 142 12.31 18.54 -2.31
N ASP A 143 12.89 19.36 -3.19
CA ASP A 143 14.16 19.06 -3.85
C ASP A 143 15.35 18.96 -2.88
N ASP A 144 15.31 19.66 -1.74
CA ASP A 144 16.35 19.58 -0.71
C ASP A 144 16.36 18.20 -0.05
N LEU A 145 15.17 17.69 0.29
CA LEU A 145 14.99 16.33 0.80
C LEU A 145 15.40 15.28 -0.23
N TRP A 146 14.88 15.39 -1.47
CA TRP A 146 15.15 14.43 -2.52
C TRP A 146 16.65 14.31 -2.79
N SER A 147 17.34 15.45 -2.79
CA SER A 147 18.81 15.50 -2.94
C SER A 147 19.54 14.84 -1.77
N ALA A 148 19.07 15.01 -0.54
CA ALA A 148 19.66 14.37 0.64
C ALA A 148 19.50 12.84 0.61
N LEU A 149 18.30 12.35 0.25
CA LEU A 149 18.04 10.91 0.10
C LEU A 149 18.85 10.30 -1.05
N ALA A 150 18.94 10.98 -2.20
CA ALA A 150 19.74 10.51 -3.35
C ALA A 150 21.23 10.37 -3.00
N ARG A 151 21.80 11.33 -2.26
CA ARG A 151 23.20 11.25 -1.78
C ARG A 151 23.43 10.07 -0.83
N ALA A 152 22.42 9.70 -0.03
CA ALA A 152 22.56 8.64 0.97
C ALA A 152 22.57 7.23 0.40
N ALA A 153 22.00 6.99 -0.80
CA ALA A 153 21.77 5.68 -1.35
C ALA A 153 22.42 5.40 -2.72
N ASP A 154 22.95 6.41 -3.40
CA ASP A 154 23.43 6.31 -4.80
C ASP A 154 22.36 5.73 -5.75
N LEU A 155 21.12 6.17 -5.56
CA LEU A 155 19.93 5.76 -6.33
C LEU A 155 19.25 7.00 -6.91
N PRO A 156 18.51 6.89 -8.04
CA PRO A 156 17.78 8.00 -8.64
C PRO A 156 16.48 8.33 -7.85
N VAL A 157 16.64 8.60 -6.55
CA VAL A 157 15.52 8.80 -5.60
C VAL A 157 14.73 10.05 -5.95
N ALA A 158 15.40 11.14 -6.33
CA ALA A 158 14.76 12.41 -6.65
C ALA A 158 13.73 12.27 -7.78
N ASP A 159 14.11 11.64 -8.89
CA ASP A 159 13.19 11.45 -10.03
C ASP A 159 12.07 10.46 -9.68
N THR A 160 12.36 9.47 -8.85
CA THR A 160 11.36 8.52 -8.36
C THR A 160 10.32 9.25 -7.54
N LEU A 161 10.70 10.00 -6.51
CA LEU A 161 9.80 10.79 -5.67
C LEU A 161 8.98 11.78 -6.51
N ARG A 162 9.65 12.54 -7.39
CA ARG A 162 8.98 13.49 -8.29
C ARG A 162 7.86 12.84 -9.09
N SER A 163 8.09 11.63 -9.62
CA SER A 163 7.08 10.93 -10.43
C SER A 163 5.82 10.53 -9.65
N PHE A 164 5.88 10.41 -8.32
CA PHE A 164 4.73 10.10 -7.47
C PHE A 164 4.12 11.34 -6.79
N ILE A 165 4.94 12.32 -6.45
CA ILE A 165 4.55 13.52 -5.68
C ILE A 165 3.91 14.59 -6.59
N GLU A 166 4.45 14.75 -7.81
CA GLU A 166 4.01 15.80 -8.75
C GLU A 166 3.02 15.30 -9.82
N GLN A 167 2.66 14.00 -9.79
CA GLN A 167 1.66 13.43 -10.69
C GLN A 167 0.46 12.86 -9.91
N PRO A 168 -0.78 13.08 -10.42
CA PRO A 168 -1.97 12.43 -9.89
C PRO A 168 -2.04 10.97 -10.34
N GLY A 169 -2.75 10.15 -9.61
CA GLY A 169 -2.95 8.75 -9.97
C GLY A 169 -1.84 7.83 -9.49
N LEU A 170 -1.92 6.59 -9.91
CA LEU A 170 -1.00 5.52 -9.52
C LEU A 170 -0.77 4.54 -10.67
N PRO A 171 0.40 3.85 -10.71
CA PRO A 171 0.66 2.87 -11.75
C PRO A 171 0.01 1.51 -11.49
N LEU A 172 -0.26 0.79 -12.58
CA LEU A 172 -0.47 -0.66 -12.60
C LEU A 172 0.76 -1.31 -13.22
N VAL A 173 1.41 -2.18 -12.46
CA VAL A 173 2.52 -3.03 -12.91
C VAL A 173 1.96 -4.37 -13.35
N VAL A 174 2.14 -4.73 -14.60
CA VAL A 174 1.78 -6.07 -15.12
C VAL A 174 3.05 -6.92 -15.14
N ALA A 175 3.00 -8.07 -14.49
CA ALA A 175 4.12 -9.01 -14.44
C ALA A 175 3.73 -10.31 -15.17
N GLU A 176 4.44 -10.62 -16.25
CA GLU A 176 4.17 -11.77 -17.12
C GLU A 176 5.38 -12.71 -17.17
N PRO A 177 5.24 -13.97 -16.69
CA PRO A 177 6.25 -14.99 -16.95
C PRO A 177 6.42 -15.27 -18.45
N LEU A 178 7.68 -15.32 -18.90
CA LEU A 178 8.05 -15.59 -20.31
C LEU A 178 8.55 -17.03 -20.53
N GLY A 179 8.47 -17.84 -19.48
CA GLY A 179 9.03 -19.19 -19.45
C GLY A 179 10.42 -19.27 -18.80
N GLY A 180 10.74 -20.42 -18.22
CA GLY A 180 11.93 -20.56 -17.36
C GLY A 180 11.87 -19.60 -16.19
N ASN A 181 12.97 -18.89 -15.94
CA ASN A 181 13.09 -17.89 -14.89
C ASN A 181 12.89 -16.44 -15.37
N ARG A 182 12.40 -16.22 -16.60
CA ARG A 182 12.26 -14.89 -17.20
C ARG A 182 10.87 -14.32 -16.98
N ILE A 183 10.82 -13.00 -16.73
CA ILE A 183 9.58 -12.23 -16.61
C ILE A 183 9.67 -10.95 -17.45
N ARG A 184 8.52 -10.44 -17.87
CA ARG A 184 8.34 -9.10 -18.38
C ARG A 184 7.52 -8.29 -17.40
N LEU A 185 7.98 -7.09 -17.08
CA LEU A 185 7.23 -6.08 -16.36
C LEU A 185 6.84 -4.97 -17.33
N THR A 186 5.57 -4.57 -17.31
CA THR A 186 5.09 -3.38 -18.01
C THR A 186 4.35 -2.47 -17.05
N GLN A 187 4.29 -1.18 -17.34
CA GLN A 187 3.52 -0.23 -16.54
C GLN A 187 2.52 0.54 -17.40
N ARG A 188 1.39 0.86 -16.81
CA ARG A 188 0.41 1.85 -17.29
C ARG A 188 -0.23 2.56 -16.10
N ARG A 189 -0.89 3.68 -16.33
CA ARG A 189 -1.75 4.27 -15.30
C ARG A 189 -2.90 3.33 -14.96
N TYR A 190 -3.14 3.12 -13.67
CA TYR A 190 -4.31 2.38 -13.20
C TYR A 190 -5.56 3.26 -13.31
N ALA A 191 -6.65 2.69 -13.81
CA ALA A 191 -7.98 3.31 -13.86
C ALA A 191 -9.06 2.24 -13.69
N THR A 192 -10.21 2.63 -13.18
CA THR A 192 -11.40 1.76 -13.14
C THR A 192 -12.02 1.61 -14.53
N ALA A 193 -12.76 0.53 -14.75
CA ALA A 193 -13.37 0.24 -16.05
C ALA A 193 -14.26 1.40 -16.54
N GLY A 194 -14.12 1.75 -17.80
CA GLY A 194 -14.88 2.84 -18.43
C GLY A 194 -14.41 4.27 -18.06
N VAL A 195 -13.35 4.41 -17.30
CA VAL A 195 -12.77 5.70 -16.97
C VAL A 195 -11.56 5.98 -17.85
N GLU A 196 -11.61 7.07 -18.59
CA GLU A 196 -10.47 7.57 -19.35
C GLU A 196 -9.57 8.43 -18.46
N VAL A 197 -8.28 8.16 -18.53
CA VAL A 197 -7.25 8.92 -17.81
C VAL A 197 -6.08 9.23 -18.74
N ALA A 198 -5.38 10.33 -18.49
CA ALA A 198 -4.16 10.66 -19.22
C ALA A 198 -3.11 9.57 -19.03
N ALA A 199 -2.35 9.30 -20.08
CA ALA A 199 -1.22 8.38 -20.01
C ALA A 199 -0.11 9.02 -19.17
N GLU A 200 0.18 8.42 -18.03
CA GLU A 200 1.23 8.82 -17.11
C GLU A 200 2.24 7.68 -17.00
N ARG A 201 3.49 8.02 -16.68
CA ARG A 201 4.55 7.06 -16.42
C ARG A 201 5.27 7.40 -15.11
N TRP A 202 5.56 6.38 -14.33
CA TRP A 202 6.28 6.49 -13.06
C TRP A 202 7.66 5.84 -13.13
N ARG A 203 8.50 6.21 -12.20
CA ARG A 203 9.73 5.48 -11.88
C ARG A 203 9.46 4.63 -10.64
N ILE A 204 9.14 3.35 -10.85
CA ILE A 204 8.55 2.49 -9.83
C ILE A 204 9.63 1.60 -9.21
N PRO A 205 9.95 1.74 -7.92
CA PRO A 205 10.73 0.75 -7.19
C PRO A 205 9.89 -0.52 -7.03
N VAL A 206 10.14 -1.54 -7.84
CA VAL A 206 9.43 -2.81 -7.80
C VAL A 206 10.23 -3.81 -6.97
N ARG A 207 9.59 -4.42 -5.99
CA ARG A 207 10.15 -5.54 -5.22
C ARG A 207 9.37 -6.80 -5.57
N LEU A 208 10.10 -7.78 -6.09
CA LEU A 208 9.55 -9.07 -6.50
C LEU A 208 10.00 -10.15 -5.52
N ARG A 209 9.10 -11.10 -5.24
CA ARG A 209 9.45 -12.39 -4.65
C ARG A 209 8.89 -13.49 -5.52
N ALA A 210 9.70 -14.50 -5.82
CA ALA A 210 9.29 -15.64 -6.64
C ALA A 210 9.82 -16.94 -6.07
N GLY A 211 9.10 -18.01 -6.31
CA GLY A 211 9.54 -19.35 -5.93
C GLY A 211 9.47 -20.31 -7.10
N GLY A 212 10.37 -21.31 -7.07
CA GLY A 212 10.41 -22.41 -8.03
C GLY A 212 11.32 -23.53 -7.56
N ALA A 213 10.90 -24.78 -7.73
CA ALA A 213 11.63 -25.97 -7.31
C ALA A 213 12.13 -25.93 -5.85
N GLY A 214 11.31 -25.41 -4.92
CA GLY A 214 11.62 -25.29 -3.49
C GLY A 214 12.59 -24.15 -3.12
N LYS A 215 13.03 -23.34 -4.08
CA LYS A 215 13.83 -22.13 -3.84
C LYS A 215 12.95 -20.90 -3.87
N VAL A 216 13.35 -19.86 -3.11
CA VAL A 216 12.70 -18.54 -3.11
C VAL A 216 13.76 -17.49 -3.34
N VAL A 217 13.46 -16.53 -4.22
CA VAL A 217 14.34 -15.39 -4.53
C VAL A 217 13.58 -14.09 -4.39
N GLU A 218 14.27 -13.04 -3.95
CA GLU A 218 13.78 -11.67 -3.99
C GLU A 218 14.62 -10.81 -4.92
N ARG A 219 13.97 -9.88 -5.62
CA ARG A 219 14.62 -8.90 -6.49
C ARG A 219 13.98 -7.54 -6.30
N ALA A 220 14.84 -6.53 -6.22
CA ALA A 220 14.44 -5.14 -6.30
C ALA A 220 14.99 -4.54 -7.59
N LEU A 221 14.17 -3.76 -8.30
CA LEU A 221 14.57 -3.04 -9.51
C LEU A 221 13.77 -1.75 -9.65
N LEU A 222 14.28 -0.84 -10.46
CA LEU A 222 13.56 0.35 -10.87
C LEU A 222 12.92 0.11 -12.25
N LEU A 223 11.58 0.13 -12.30
CA LEU A 223 10.85 0.13 -13.56
C LEU A 223 10.62 1.59 -13.98
N ASP A 224 11.52 2.13 -14.77
CA ASP A 224 11.51 3.52 -15.26
C ASP A 224 11.12 3.64 -16.74
N ARG A 225 10.82 2.52 -17.38
CA ARG A 225 10.41 2.39 -18.77
C ARG A 225 9.01 1.80 -18.86
N GLU A 226 8.42 1.86 -20.03
CA GLU A 226 7.15 1.23 -20.30
C GLU A 226 7.19 -0.29 -20.09
N SER A 227 8.31 -0.91 -20.49
CA SER A 227 8.52 -2.36 -20.35
C SER A 227 9.98 -2.68 -20.03
N THR A 228 10.18 -3.72 -19.22
CA THR A 228 11.50 -4.29 -18.90
C THR A 228 11.38 -5.81 -18.81
N GLU A 229 12.35 -6.52 -19.38
CA GLU A 229 12.50 -7.97 -19.19
C GLU A 229 13.70 -8.26 -18.29
N LEU A 230 13.55 -9.26 -17.42
CA LEU A 230 14.65 -9.72 -16.57
C LEU A 230 14.55 -11.21 -16.28
N ALA A 231 15.70 -11.79 -15.90
CA ALA A 231 15.77 -13.14 -15.35
C ALA A 231 15.79 -13.07 -13.82
N LEU A 232 15.07 -13.97 -13.17
CA LEU A 232 15.11 -14.17 -11.72
C LEU A 232 16.22 -15.18 -11.42
N GLU A 233 17.44 -14.68 -11.33
CA GLU A 233 18.61 -15.49 -11.07
C GLU A 233 18.46 -16.29 -9.76
N GLY A 234 18.88 -17.55 -9.79
CA GLY A 234 18.73 -18.51 -8.69
C GLY A 234 17.54 -19.43 -8.83
N LEU A 235 16.63 -19.16 -9.80
CA LEU A 235 15.56 -20.07 -10.20
C LEU A 235 15.81 -20.63 -11.59
N ASP A 236 15.36 -21.86 -11.83
CA ASP A 236 15.32 -22.49 -13.15
C ASP A 236 13.94 -22.29 -13.81
N SER A 237 12.89 -22.24 -12.99
CA SER A 237 11.50 -21.97 -13.38
C SER A 237 10.79 -21.16 -12.30
N ILE A 238 9.68 -20.51 -12.66
CA ILE A 238 8.83 -19.75 -11.76
C ILE A 238 7.54 -20.53 -11.54
N ASP A 239 7.32 -21.00 -10.30
CA ASP A 239 6.11 -21.69 -9.90
C ASP A 239 5.08 -20.70 -9.35
N TRP A 240 5.54 -19.61 -8.70
CA TRP A 240 4.73 -18.49 -8.24
C TRP A 240 5.53 -17.19 -8.20
N LEU A 241 4.84 -16.06 -8.36
CA LEU A 241 5.42 -14.71 -8.41
C LEU A 241 4.56 -13.73 -7.61
N LEU A 242 5.18 -12.99 -6.70
CA LEU A 242 4.59 -11.86 -5.97
C LEU A 242 5.20 -10.54 -6.48
N PRO A 243 4.45 -9.70 -7.20
CA PRO A 243 4.98 -8.47 -7.79
C PRO A 243 5.18 -7.29 -6.82
N ASN A 244 4.72 -7.39 -5.57
CA ASN A 244 4.88 -6.37 -4.54
C ASN A 244 5.23 -7.06 -3.20
N ALA A 245 6.47 -7.51 -3.07
CA ALA A 245 6.95 -8.17 -1.87
C ALA A 245 7.20 -7.16 -0.75
N GLY A 246 6.78 -7.51 0.50
CA GLY A 246 6.77 -6.59 1.62
C GLY A 246 5.98 -5.33 1.27
N PRO A 247 4.65 -5.34 1.25
CA PRO A 247 3.73 -4.51 0.44
C PRO A 247 3.86 -3.00 0.71
N SER A 248 5.03 -2.46 0.40
CA SER A 248 5.37 -1.04 0.52
C SER A 248 5.21 -0.27 -0.79
N GLY A 249 5.09 -0.97 -1.94
CA GLY A 249 4.97 -0.31 -3.24
C GLY A 249 3.62 0.40 -3.41
N TYR A 250 3.65 1.69 -3.76
CA TYR A 250 2.46 2.47 -4.10
C TYR A 250 2.07 2.25 -5.56
N TYR A 251 1.66 1.02 -5.89
CA TYR A 251 1.17 0.60 -7.21
C TYR A 251 0.22 -0.59 -7.12
N ARG A 252 -0.70 -0.70 -8.07
CA ARG A 252 -1.45 -1.93 -8.31
C ARG A 252 -0.61 -2.85 -9.18
N TRP A 253 -0.86 -4.15 -9.08
CA TRP A 253 -0.16 -5.12 -9.90
C TRP A 253 -1.10 -6.18 -10.46
N ARG A 254 -0.75 -6.74 -11.60
CA ARG A 254 -1.51 -7.77 -12.30
C ARG A 254 -0.60 -8.94 -12.67
N LEU A 255 -1.12 -10.13 -12.45
CA LEU A 255 -0.62 -11.37 -13.02
C LEU A 255 -1.64 -11.93 -14.02
N PRO A 256 -1.24 -12.74 -15.01
CA PRO A 256 -2.19 -13.55 -15.75
C PRO A 256 -2.97 -14.47 -14.80
N ALA A 257 -4.16 -14.92 -15.19
CA ALA A 257 -5.09 -15.61 -14.30
C ALA A 257 -4.49 -16.88 -13.66
N ARG A 258 -3.75 -17.67 -14.43
CA ARG A 258 -3.10 -18.87 -13.93
C ARG A 258 -2.07 -18.57 -12.85
N GLU A 259 -1.23 -17.58 -13.06
CA GLU A 259 -0.18 -17.15 -12.13
C GLU A 259 -0.76 -16.55 -10.86
N LEU A 260 -1.89 -15.86 -10.97
CA LEU A 260 -2.63 -15.36 -9.80
C LEU A 260 -3.19 -16.53 -8.97
N GLU A 261 -3.73 -17.56 -9.61
CA GLU A 261 -4.19 -18.78 -8.93
C GLU A 261 -3.05 -19.52 -8.26
N GLN A 262 -1.88 -19.64 -8.91
CA GLN A 262 -0.68 -20.25 -8.34
C GLN A 262 -0.20 -19.48 -7.11
N LEU A 263 -0.13 -18.13 -7.19
CA LEU A 263 0.24 -17.31 -6.04
C LEU A 263 -0.77 -17.47 -4.89
N ALA A 264 -2.06 -17.45 -5.17
CA ALA A 264 -3.10 -17.65 -4.17
C ALA A 264 -3.03 -19.04 -3.50
N ALA A 265 -2.61 -20.05 -4.24
CA ALA A 265 -2.46 -21.41 -3.71
C ALA A 265 -1.33 -21.53 -2.67
N VAL A 266 -0.24 -20.78 -2.86
CA VAL A 266 0.94 -20.80 -1.97
C VAL A 266 0.91 -19.68 -0.92
N ALA A 267 -0.09 -18.79 -0.98
CA ALA A 267 -0.17 -17.61 -0.12
C ALA A 267 -0.12 -17.94 1.39
N PRO A 268 -0.78 -19.00 1.93
CA PRO A 268 -0.71 -19.32 3.35
C PRO A 268 0.72 -19.62 3.84
N ASP A 269 1.55 -20.23 3.00
CA ASP A 269 2.88 -20.70 3.37
C ASP A 269 4.01 -19.71 3.04
N HIS A 270 3.80 -18.83 2.04
CA HIS A 270 4.86 -18.00 1.49
C HIS A 270 4.62 -16.50 1.60
N LEU A 271 3.40 -16.07 1.92
CA LEU A 271 3.04 -14.66 2.06
C LEU A 271 2.78 -14.31 3.54
N SER A 272 3.31 -13.16 3.98
CA SER A 272 2.94 -12.58 5.27
C SER A 272 1.45 -12.18 5.29
N ALA A 273 0.87 -11.97 6.47
CA ALA A 273 -0.50 -11.47 6.60
C ALA A 273 -0.71 -10.17 5.82
N PHE A 274 0.26 -9.25 5.86
CA PHE A 274 0.22 -7.99 5.12
C PHE A 274 0.22 -8.20 3.61
N GLU A 275 0.98 -9.16 3.11
CA GLU A 275 1.00 -9.51 1.68
C GLU A 275 -0.30 -10.18 1.25
N ARG A 276 -0.91 -11.02 2.10
CA ARG A 276 -2.21 -11.63 1.83
C ARG A 276 -3.35 -10.60 1.83
N TYR A 277 -3.30 -9.62 2.74
CA TYR A 277 -4.21 -8.47 2.71
C TYR A 277 -4.02 -7.66 1.41
N ASN A 278 -2.77 -7.36 1.02
CA ASN A 278 -2.47 -6.64 -0.21
C ASN A 278 -2.93 -7.39 -1.46
N LEU A 279 -2.76 -8.72 -1.51
CA LEU A 279 -3.29 -9.57 -2.58
C LEU A 279 -4.80 -9.40 -2.73
N LEU A 280 -5.53 -9.40 -1.62
CA LEU A 280 -6.98 -9.22 -1.58
C LEU A 280 -7.39 -7.81 -2.05
N ALA A 281 -6.70 -6.77 -1.55
CA ALA A 281 -6.92 -5.38 -1.93
C ALA A 281 -6.66 -5.15 -3.43
N ASN A 282 -5.58 -5.74 -3.92
CA ASN A 282 -5.20 -5.67 -5.32
C ASN A 282 -6.21 -6.38 -6.23
N ALA A 283 -6.71 -7.56 -5.83
CA ALA A 283 -7.74 -8.28 -6.59
C ALA A 283 -9.05 -7.48 -6.70
N ALA A 284 -9.45 -6.77 -5.64
CA ALA A 284 -10.61 -5.87 -5.69
C ALA A 284 -10.40 -4.71 -6.68
N ALA A 285 -9.18 -4.15 -6.71
CA ALA A 285 -8.82 -3.13 -7.67
C ALA A 285 -8.84 -3.67 -9.12
N LEU A 286 -8.34 -4.88 -9.35
CA LEU A 286 -8.37 -5.53 -10.67
C LEU A 286 -9.80 -5.86 -11.12
N LEU A 287 -10.70 -6.22 -10.21
CA LEU A 287 -12.13 -6.35 -10.51
C LEU A 287 -12.71 -4.99 -10.95
N ALA A 288 -12.40 -3.92 -10.23
CA ALA A 288 -12.88 -2.57 -10.53
C ALA A 288 -12.35 -2.03 -11.87
N SER A 289 -11.14 -2.42 -12.29
CA SER A 289 -10.57 -2.05 -13.60
C SER A 289 -11.02 -2.96 -14.75
N GLY A 290 -11.66 -4.10 -14.45
CA GLY A 290 -12.03 -5.13 -15.42
C GLY A 290 -10.86 -6.05 -15.82
N ASP A 291 -9.71 -5.92 -15.16
CA ASP A 291 -8.53 -6.79 -15.39
C ASP A 291 -8.67 -8.18 -14.71
N LEU A 292 -9.63 -8.34 -13.80
CA LEU A 292 -9.99 -9.60 -13.16
C LEU A 292 -11.51 -9.82 -13.27
N GLY A 293 -11.93 -10.98 -13.73
CA GLY A 293 -13.35 -11.34 -13.79
C GLY A 293 -13.93 -11.64 -12.40
N ALA A 294 -15.26 -11.51 -12.26
CA ALA A 294 -15.97 -11.73 -11.01
C ALA A 294 -15.76 -13.14 -10.43
N ASP A 295 -15.75 -14.17 -11.29
CA ASP A 295 -15.54 -15.55 -10.86
C ASP A 295 -14.16 -15.75 -10.23
N GLY A 296 -13.10 -15.22 -10.86
CA GLY A 296 -11.75 -15.28 -10.32
C GLY A 296 -11.60 -14.50 -9.01
N TYR A 297 -12.27 -13.35 -8.91
CA TYR A 297 -12.30 -12.56 -7.68
C TYR A 297 -13.00 -13.30 -6.53
N LEU A 298 -14.18 -13.87 -6.77
CA LEU A 298 -14.94 -14.63 -5.76
C LEU A 298 -14.19 -15.90 -5.34
N ALA A 299 -13.55 -16.59 -6.27
CA ALA A 299 -12.73 -17.75 -5.96
C ALA A 299 -11.55 -17.39 -5.03
N LEU A 300 -10.88 -16.25 -5.30
CA LEU A 300 -9.80 -15.75 -4.45
C LEU A 300 -10.32 -15.35 -3.06
N LEU A 301 -11.44 -14.63 -2.98
CA LEU A 301 -12.10 -14.29 -1.71
C LEU A 301 -12.39 -15.53 -0.87
N GLY A 302 -13.01 -16.54 -1.48
CA GLY A 302 -13.33 -17.80 -0.80
C GLY A 302 -12.08 -18.53 -0.29
N ARG A 303 -10.98 -18.47 -1.03
CA ARG A 303 -9.71 -19.06 -0.61
C ARG A 303 -9.07 -18.34 0.57
N ILE A 304 -9.10 -17.01 0.58
CA ILE A 304 -8.49 -16.19 1.64
C ILE A 304 -9.38 -16.08 2.89
N ALA A 305 -10.69 -16.31 2.77
CA ALA A 305 -11.62 -16.23 3.89
C ALA A 305 -11.33 -17.18 5.06
N VAL A 306 -10.54 -18.22 4.85
CA VAL A 306 -10.11 -19.15 5.91
C VAL A 306 -8.82 -18.71 6.62
N ASP A 307 -8.26 -17.56 6.27
CA ASP A 307 -7.04 -17.02 6.85
C ASP A 307 -7.14 -16.91 8.38
N PRO A 308 -6.08 -17.29 9.12
CA PRO A 308 -6.09 -17.18 10.58
C PRO A 308 -5.91 -15.75 11.08
N ASP A 309 -5.36 -14.84 10.27
CA ASP A 309 -5.03 -13.48 10.69
C ASP A 309 -6.28 -12.60 10.72
N PRO A 310 -6.57 -11.90 11.84
CA PRO A 310 -7.76 -11.06 11.97
C PRO A 310 -7.83 -9.92 10.96
N ALA A 311 -6.70 -9.27 10.65
CA ALA A 311 -6.69 -8.16 9.70
C ALA A 311 -6.99 -8.61 8.27
N VAL A 312 -6.55 -9.81 7.89
CA VAL A 312 -6.88 -10.42 6.59
C VAL A 312 -8.36 -10.77 6.53
N LEU A 313 -8.91 -11.34 7.61
CA LEU A 313 -10.32 -11.69 7.69
C LEU A 313 -11.22 -10.44 7.66
N ASP A 314 -10.87 -9.39 8.38
CA ASP A 314 -11.56 -8.09 8.31
C ASP A 314 -11.55 -7.55 6.88
N GLY A 315 -10.42 -7.66 6.19
CA GLY A 315 -10.31 -7.32 4.78
C GLY A 315 -11.25 -8.12 3.88
N VAL A 316 -11.48 -9.40 4.16
CA VAL A 316 -12.47 -10.22 3.45
C VAL A 316 -13.89 -9.73 3.73
N LEU A 317 -14.22 -9.47 5.00
CA LEU A 317 -15.57 -9.02 5.41
C LEU A 317 -15.92 -7.67 4.77
N ASP A 318 -15.01 -6.70 4.77
CA ASP A 318 -15.19 -5.40 4.11
C ASP A 318 -15.50 -5.55 2.62
N ARG A 319 -14.82 -6.46 1.94
CA ARG A 319 -15.01 -6.69 0.51
C ARG A 319 -16.30 -7.44 0.20
N LEU A 320 -16.68 -8.39 1.03
CA LEU A 320 -17.99 -9.04 0.94
C LEU A 320 -19.13 -8.03 1.13
N GLU A 321 -19.00 -7.11 2.10
CA GLU A 321 -19.98 -6.05 2.32
C GLU A 321 -20.04 -5.08 1.12
N THR A 322 -18.91 -4.70 0.55
CA THR A 322 -18.85 -3.81 -0.61
C THR A 322 -19.57 -4.41 -1.82
N ILE A 323 -19.41 -5.70 -2.10
CA ILE A 323 -20.06 -6.36 -3.24
C ILE A 323 -21.50 -6.80 -2.92
N ARG A 324 -21.85 -6.95 -1.64
CA ARG A 324 -23.21 -7.31 -1.21
C ARG A 324 -24.27 -6.34 -1.75
N THR A 325 -24.00 -5.05 -1.63
CA THR A 325 -24.98 -4.02 -1.99
C THR A 325 -25.43 -4.09 -3.45
N PRO A 326 -24.54 -4.13 -4.46
CA PRO A 326 -24.95 -4.27 -5.84
C PRO A 326 -25.55 -5.64 -6.17
N LEU A 327 -25.11 -6.72 -5.50
CA LEU A 327 -25.62 -8.09 -5.78
C LEU A 327 -26.94 -8.41 -5.07
N ALA A 328 -27.14 -7.88 -3.86
CA ALA A 328 -28.33 -8.16 -3.06
C ALA A 328 -29.56 -7.31 -3.44
N ARG A 329 -29.36 -6.08 -3.95
CA ARG A 329 -30.44 -5.13 -4.25
C ARG A 329 -31.45 -5.61 -5.27
N GLU A 330 -31.15 -6.61 -6.08
CA GLU A 330 -32.00 -7.00 -7.20
C GLU A 330 -32.25 -8.51 -7.28
N GLY A 331 -31.86 -9.29 -6.26
CA GLY A 331 -31.97 -10.75 -6.31
C GLY A 331 -31.26 -11.41 -7.50
N ARG A 332 -30.30 -10.66 -8.10
CA ARG A 332 -29.67 -10.99 -9.37
C ARG A 332 -28.77 -12.22 -9.33
N VAL A 333 -28.26 -12.61 -8.16
CA VAL A 333 -27.35 -13.74 -8.04
C VAL A 333 -27.95 -14.78 -7.09
N ALA A 334 -28.63 -15.76 -7.66
CA ALA A 334 -29.29 -16.83 -6.91
C ALA A 334 -28.34 -17.62 -5.98
N GLY A 335 -27.06 -17.75 -6.34
CA GLY A 335 -26.02 -18.42 -5.55
C GLY A 335 -25.37 -17.59 -4.43
N TRP A 336 -25.70 -16.29 -4.31
CA TRP A 336 -25.03 -15.40 -3.34
C TRP A 336 -25.16 -15.84 -1.88
N PRO A 337 -26.35 -16.21 -1.36
CA PRO A 337 -26.48 -16.70 0.01
C PRO A 337 -25.69 -17.99 0.27
N GLU A 338 -25.59 -18.88 -0.71
CA GLU A 338 -24.81 -20.11 -0.62
C GLU A 338 -23.30 -19.81 -0.62
N PHE A 339 -22.84 -18.90 -1.48
CA PHE A 339 -21.47 -18.45 -1.49
C PHE A 339 -21.07 -17.85 -0.13
N LEU A 340 -21.87 -16.96 0.44
CA LEU A 340 -21.61 -16.39 1.77
C LEU A 340 -21.53 -17.47 2.84
N ARG A 341 -22.47 -18.41 2.83
CA ARG A 341 -22.52 -19.50 3.82
C ARG A 341 -21.28 -20.38 3.72
N THR A 342 -20.89 -20.76 2.53
CA THR A 342 -19.70 -21.60 2.27
C THR A 342 -18.41 -20.87 2.64
N THR A 343 -18.31 -19.59 2.31
CA THR A 343 -17.13 -18.76 2.55
C THR A 343 -16.94 -18.43 4.04
N LEU A 344 -18.02 -18.06 4.74
CA LEU A 344 -17.94 -17.56 6.13
C LEU A 344 -18.11 -18.64 7.20
N ARG A 345 -18.64 -19.81 6.86
CA ARG A 345 -18.81 -20.88 7.83
C ARG A 345 -17.51 -21.37 8.48
N PRO A 346 -16.43 -21.65 7.74
CA PRO A 346 -15.17 -22.10 8.33
C PRO A 346 -14.55 -21.10 9.32
N PRO A 347 -14.40 -19.79 9.00
CA PRO A 347 -13.89 -18.84 9.98
C PRO A 347 -14.83 -18.67 11.18
N LEU A 348 -16.15 -18.69 10.99
CA LEU A 348 -17.12 -18.60 12.09
C LEU A 348 -17.03 -19.82 13.05
N GLU A 349 -16.84 -21.02 12.52
CA GLU A 349 -16.65 -22.24 13.34
C GLU A 349 -15.34 -22.18 14.12
N ARG A 350 -14.28 -21.59 13.55
CA ARG A 350 -12.99 -21.39 14.19
C ARG A 350 -13.04 -20.34 15.30
N ILE A 351 -13.59 -19.17 15.02
CA ILE A 351 -13.66 -18.02 15.94
C ILE A 351 -14.70 -18.27 17.05
N GLY A 352 -15.86 -18.81 16.68
CA GLY A 352 -17.00 -18.96 17.58
C GLY A 352 -17.91 -17.73 17.55
N ARG A 353 -18.91 -17.73 18.47
CA ARG A 353 -19.94 -16.66 18.55
C ARG A 353 -19.79 -15.77 19.77
N ALA A 354 -18.83 -16.05 20.63
CA ALA A 354 -18.57 -15.30 21.84
C ALA A 354 -17.07 -15.29 22.15
N PRO A 355 -16.56 -14.22 22.74
CA PRO A 355 -15.15 -14.14 23.16
C PRO A 355 -14.81 -15.29 24.11
N ARG A 356 -13.62 -15.85 23.98
CA ARG A 356 -13.10 -16.88 24.86
C ARG A 356 -12.36 -16.27 26.05
N PRO A 357 -12.34 -16.91 27.21
CA PRO A 357 -11.54 -16.42 28.34
C PRO A 357 -10.07 -16.27 27.95
N GLY A 358 -9.52 -15.06 28.13
CA GLY A 358 -8.13 -14.74 27.82
C GLY A 358 -7.88 -14.25 26.39
N GLU A 359 -8.89 -14.17 25.52
CA GLU A 359 -8.74 -13.49 24.22
C GLU A 359 -8.49 -12.00 24.44
N SER A 360 -7.56 -11.44 23.62
CA SER A 360 -7.31 -10.01 23.62
C SER A 360 -8.48 -9.25 22.98
N ALA A 361 -8.60 -7.95 23.28
CA ALA A 361 -9.62 -7.11 22.64
C ALA A 361 -9.42 -6.94 21.12
N GLN A 362 -8.34 -7.51 20.56
CA GLN A 362 -8.04 -7.56 19.11
C GLN A 362 -8.41 -8.90 18.47
N ALA A 363 -8.67 -9.93 19.26
CA ALA A 363 -9.14 -11.24 18.81
C ALA A 363 -10.68 -11.24 18.69
#